data_0895d569aa95de70731d44ba2ae0c4ff
#
_entry.id   0895d569aa95de70731d44ba2ae0c4ff
#
_cell.length_a   1.000
_cell.length_b   1.000
_cell.length_c   1.000
_cell.angle_alpha   90.00
_cell.angle_beta   90.00
_cell.angle_gamma   90.00
#
_symmetry.space_group_name_H-M   'P 1'
#
loop_
_entity.id
_entity.type
_entity.pdbx_description
1 polymer ?
#
loop_
_entity_poly.entity_id
_entity_poly.type
_entity_poly.pdbx_seq_one_letter_code
_entity_poly.pdbx_strand_id
1 'polypeptide(L)'
;MSTKTIKPIDSNTILVPTDFTEVALMALKHAAQLAKIFNKQIILLHVLETGMLESSKSKEQKDIEASKKLQALADDNKKESGIETSFVVKQGNIFDQIGEQADELNVALVVMGTHGVKGMQHVVGSKALRVITNSNRPFVVVQKKQMKEHGFKNIVLPIDFSKESKQKLVWAVELSKVFNSTFHILAEFENDEYTSRAVNNNIAYAKSYLSERNCSYVVHHAEKGDFSKETIQYASSVDADLILIMTNQSKDLTEFIIGPYEQNVIANDAQIPVMTLNPVDTMIAKNGHLFNFGNY
;
A
#
# COMPACT_ATOMS: atom_id res chain seq x y z
N MET A 1 -7.64 -28.25 -7.65
CA MET A 1 -7.06 -27.12 -6.90
C MET A 1 -6.11 -26.39 -7.83
N SER A 2 -6.52 -25.24 -8.33
CA SER A 2 -5.72 -24.46 -9.28
C SER A 2 -4.66 -23.68 -8.49
N THR A 3 -3.40 -24.07 -8.61
CA THR A 3 -2.25 -23.32 -8.11
C THR A 3 -2.17 -22.02 -8.88
N LYS A 4 -2.65 -20.91 -8.29
CA LYS A 4 -2.40 -19.56 -8.81
C LYS A 4 -0.90 -19.29 -8.72
N THR A 5 -0.21 -19.48 -9.81
CA THR A 5 1.18 -19.03 -9.98
C THR A 5 1.15 -17.51 -9.98
N ILE A 6 1.68 -16.88 -8.94
CA ILE A 6 1.87 -15.43 -8.91
C ILE A 6 2.96 -15.12 -9.95
N LYS A 7 2.55 -14.60 -11.11
CA LYS A 7 3.49 -14.08 -12.09
C LYS A 7 4.16 -12.82 -11.53
N PRO A 8 5.44 -12.58 -11.88
CA PRO A 8 6.09 -11.30 -11.55
C PRO A 8 5.20 -10.15 -12.01
N ILE A 9 5.15 -9.06 -11.24
CA ILE A 9 4.35 -7.89 -11.57
C ILE A 9 5.03 -7.15 -12.73
N ASP A 10 4.84 -7.67 -13.92
CA ASP A 10 5.21 -7.00 -15.19
C ASP A 10 4.07 -6.08 -15.65
N SER A 11 3.37 -5.53 -14.67
CA SER A 11 2.24 -4.65 -14.92
C SER A 11 2.71 -3.23 -15.16
N ASN A 12 2.22 -2.64 -16.22
CA ASN A 12 2.52 -1.26 -16.59
C ASN A 12 1.54 -0.26 -15.97
N THR A 13 0.72 -0.65 -14.99
CA THR A 13 -0.38 0.18 -14.49
C THR A 13 -0.41 0.32 -12.98
N ILE A 14 -0.85 1.51 -12.53
CA ILE A 14 -1.21 1.82 -11.16
C ILE A 14 -2.72 2.02 -11.10
N LEU A 15 -3.41 1.34 -10.18
CA LEU A 15 -4.84 1.50 -9.96
C LEU A 15 -5.09 2.59 -8.92
N VAL A 16 -6.02 3.49 -9.20
CA VAL A 16 -6.43 4.56 -8.29
C VAL A 16 -7.94 4.51 -8.10
N PRO A 17 -8.43 3.91 -7.02
CA PRO A 17 -9.82 4.01 -6.65
C PRO A 17 -10.20 5.45 -6.32
N THR A 18 -11.33 5.92 -6.84
CA THR A 18 -11.79 7.30 -6.62
C THR A 18 -13.29 7.38 -6.36
N ASP A 19 -13.65 8.13 -5.33
CA ASP A 19 -15.00 8.59 -5.03
C ASP A 19 -15.14 10.11 -5.27
N PHE A 20 -14.15 10.69 -5.95
CA PHE A 20 -14.03 12.12 -6.24
C PHE A 20 -13.83 13.03 -5.02
N THR A 21 -13.58 12.46 -3.85
CA THR A 21 -13.24 13.24 -2.65
C THR A 21 -11.84 13.84 -2.74
N GLU A 22 -11.56 14.82 -1.88
CA GLU A 22 -10.25 15.47 -1.79
C GLU A 22 -9.11 14.49 -1.55
N VAL A 23 -9.33 13.47 -0.70
CA VAL A 23 -8.31 12.45 -0.43
C VAL A 23 -8.11 11.49 -1.60
N ALA A 24 -9.16 11.19 -2.38
CA ALA A 24 -9.03 10.40 -3.60
C ALA A 24 -8.27 11.18 -4.68
N LEU A 25 -8.48 12.49 -4.79
CA LEU A 25 -7.70 13.35 -5.68
C LEU A 25 -6.25 13.47 -5.23
N MET A 26 -5.98 13.47 -3.91
CA MET A 26 -4.60 13.40 -3.40
C MET A 26 -3.95 12.06 -3.75
N ALA A 27 -4.67 10.95 -3.67
CA ALA A 27 -4.17 9.65 -4.11
C ALA A 27 -3.80 9.67 -5.60
N LEU A 28 -4.59 10.30 -6.45
CA LEU A 28 -4.27 10.46 -7.87
C LEU A 28 -2.97 11.27 -8.07
N LYS A 29 -2.75 12.34 -7.31
CA LYS A 29 -1.50 13.12 -7.38
C LYS A 29 -0.29 12.28 -6.98
N HIS A 30 -0.38 11.50 -5.91
CA HIS A 30 0.67 10.54 -5.53
C HIS A 30 0.91 9.49 -6.62
N ALA A 31 -0.17 8.93 -7.17
CA ALA A 31 -0.09 7.94 -8.24
C ALA A 31 0.57 8.52 -9.50
N ALA A 32 0.29 9.77 -9.85
CA ALA A 32 0.90 10.44 -11.00
C ALA A 32 2.42 10.61 -10.82
N GLN A 33 2.87 11.01 -9.63
CA GLN A 33 4.29 11.10 -9.32
C GLN A 33 4.96 9.72 -9.37
N LEU A 34 4.35 8.69 -8.77
CA LEU A 34 4.86 7.31 -8.81
C LEU A 34 4.84 6.76 -10.22
N ALA A 35 3.78 7.00 -10.99
CA ALA A 35 3.67 6.56 -12.39
C ALA A 35 4.77 7.17 -13.26
N LYS A 36 5.09 8.45 -13.06
CA LYS A 36 6.20 9.11 -13.76
C LYS A 36 7.54 8.47 -13.42
N ILE A 37 7.79 8.18 -12.14
CA ILE A 37 9.05 7.61 -11.66
C ILE A 37 9.21 6.17 -12.12
N PHE A 38 8.14 5.36 -12.05
CA PHE A 38 8.16 3.94 -12.43
C PHE A 38 7.83 3.68 -13.90
N ASN A 39 7.66 4.74 -14.70
CA ASN A 39 7.25 4.66 -16.11
C ASN A 39 5.99 3.81 -16.32
N LYS A 40 4.92 4.14 -15.59
CA LYS A 40 3.65 3.42 -15.60
C LYS A 40 2.49 4.31 -16.02
N GLN A 41 1.37 3.67 -16.37
CA GLN A 41 0.09 4.31 -16.66
C GLN A 41 -0.83 4.25 -15.44
N ILE A 42 -1.90 5.05 -15.46
CA ILE A 42 -2.90 5.06 -14.40
C ILE A 42 -4.23 4.54 -14.93
N ILE A 43 -4.90 3.75 -14.08
CA ILE A 43 -6.30 3.37 -14.26
C ILE A 43 -7.08 3.92 -13.07
N LEU A 44 -8.03 4.82 -13.33
CA LEU A 44 -9.00 5.28 -12.34
C LEU A 44 -10.09 4.24 -12.20
N LEU A 45 -10.45 3.87 -10.98
CA LEU A 45 -11.57 2.96 -10.70
C LEU A 45 -12.63 3.68 -9.88
N HIS A 46 -13.86 3.73 -10.40
CA HIS A 46 -15.01 4.14 -9.60
C HIS A 46 -15.98 2.98 -9.43
N VAL A 47 -16.41 2.75 -8.20
CA VAL A 47 -17.35 1.68 -7.86
C VAL A 47 -18.70 2.29 -7.51
N LEU A 48 -19.71 1.95 -8.28
CA LEU A 48 -21.10 2.31 -8.02
C LEU A 48 -21.71 1.27 -7.06
N GLU A 49 -21.96 1.67 -5.84
CA GLU A 49 -22.71 0.84 -4.90
C GLU A 49 -24.17 0.75 -5.37
N THR A 50 -24.64 -0.47 -5.67
CA THR A 50 -26.00 -0.69 -6.16
C THR A 50 -26.93 -1.05 -4.99
N GLY A 51 -27.99 -0.26 -4.83
CA GLY A 51 -29.08 -0.62 -3.93
C GLY A 51 -29.93 -1.78 -4.49
N MET A 52 -30.42 -2.66 -3.61
CA MET A 52 -31.22 -3.84 -4.02
C MET A 52 -32.51 -3.49 -4.79
N LEU A 53 -33.02 -2.28 -4.68
CA LEU A 53 -34.28 -1.80 -5.28
C LEU A 53 -34.10 -0.77 -6.39
N GLU A 54 -32.88 -0.62 -6.90
CA GLU A 54 -32.58 0.41 -7.89
C GLU A 54 -33.00 0.00 -9.31
N SER A 55 -33.70 0.89 -10.04
CA SER A 55 -34.14 0.61 -11.39
C SER A 55 -32.96 0.58 -12.38
N SER A 56 -33.08 -0.20 -13.47
CA SER A 56 -32.06 -0.28 -14.52
C SER A 56 -31.73 1.08 -15.14
N LYS A 57 -32.72 1.94 -15.33
CA LYS A 57 -32.54 3.30 -15.86
C LYS A 57 -31.71 4.19 -14.90
N SER A 58 -31.93 4.07 -13.59
CA SER A 58 -31.14 4.80 -12.60
C SER A 58 -29.68 4.35 -12.59
N LYS A 59 -29.44 3.05 -12.73
CA LYS A 59 -28.08 2.47 -12.82
C LYS A 59 -27.33 2.98 -14.05
N GLU A 60 -27.99 2.93 -15.22
CA GLU A 60 -27.42 3.42 -16.48
C GLU A 60 -27.08 4.92 -16.41
N GLN A 61 -27.96 5.72 -15.83
CA GLN A 61 -27.71 7.15 -15.67
C GLN A 61 -26.53 7.44 -14.75
N LYS A 62 -26.41 6.73 -13.62
CA LYS A 62 -25.26 6.84 -12.72
C LYS A 62 -23.94 6.43 -13.39
N ASP A 63 -23.98 5.37 -14.20
CA ASP A 63 -22.81 4.92 -14.96
C ASP A 63 -22.35 5.99 -15.96
N ILE A 64 -23.27 6.59 -16.71
CA ILE A 64 -22.97 7.68 -17.64
C ILE A 64 -22.39 8.89 -16.91
N GLU A 65 -22.95 9.28 -15.77
CA GLU A 65 -22.48 10.43 -14.99
C GLU A 65 -21.10 10.16 -14.40
N ALA A 66 -20.87 8.96 -13.85
CA ALA A 66 -19.57 8.56 -13.33
C ALA A 66 -18.51 8.53 -14.44
N SER A 67 -18.85 7.93 -15.59
CA SER A 67 -17.95 7.87 -16.76
C SER A 67 -17.55 9.25 -17.26
N LYS A 68 -18.49 10.21 -17.32
CA LYS A 68 -18.18 11.60 -17.70
C LYS A 68 -17.21 12.28 -16.72
N LYS A 69 -17.43 12.09 -15.41
CA LYS A 69 -16.54 12.65 -14.38
C LYS A 69 -15.15 12.02 -14.43
N LEU A 70 -15.08 10.71 -14.63
CA LEU A 70 -13.82 9.99 -14.75
C LEU A 70 -13.05 10.38 -16.01
N GLN A 71 -13.74 10.55 -17.14
CA GLN A 71 -13.11 11.03 -18.37
C GLN A 71 -12.48 12.41 -18.17
N ALA A 72 -13.21 13.34 -17.59
CA ALA A 72 -12.68 14.67 -17.28
C ALA A 72 -11.47 14.60 -16.36
N LEU A 73 -11.54 13.78 -15.28
CA LEU A 73 -10.44 13.62 -14.35
C LEU A 73 -9.21 12.96 -15.01
N ALA A 74 -9.42 11.99 -15.90
CA ALA A 74 -8.33 11.34 -16.64
C ALA A 74 -7.65 12.32 -17.61
N ASP A 75 -8.44 13.12 -18.33
CA ASP A 75 -7.93 14.13 -19.26
C ASP A 75 -7.14 15.23 -18.53
N ASP A 76 -7.68 15.71 -17.40
CA ASP A 76 -7.01 16.70 -16.56
C ASP A 76 -5.68 16.14 -16.00
N ASN A 77 -5.69 14.92 -15.46
CA ASN A 77 -4.46 14.29 -14.97
C ASN A 77 -3.42 14.10 -16.08
N LYS A 78 -3.85 13.65 -17.27
CA LYS A 78 -2.96 13.50 -18.41
C LYS A 78 -2.35 14.84 -18.84
N LYS A 79 -3.17 15.91 -18.85
CA LYS A 79 -2.71 17.27 -19.18
C LYS A 79 -1.72 17.82 -18.16
N GLU A 80 -1.95 17.59 -16.85
CA GLU A 80 -1.10 18.12 -15.79
C GLU A 80 0.18 17.31 -15.60
N SER A 81 0.09 15.98 -15.62
CA SER A 81 1.21 15.08 -15.29
C SER A 81 1.96 14.50 -16.48
N GLY A 82 1.33 14.50 -17.66
CA GLY A 82 1.80 13.81 -18.85
C GLY A 82 1.59 12.29 -18.82
N ILE A 83 0.93 11.75 -17.77
CA ILE A 83 0.73 10.31 -17.59
C ILE A 83 -0.54 9.84 -18.28
N GLU A 84 -0.41 8.79 -19.11
CA GLU A 84 -1.57 8.14 -19.72
C GLU A 84 -2.50 7.61 -18.63
N THR A 85 -3.74 8.10 -18.68
CA THR A 85 -4.75 7.79 -17.66
C THR A 85 -6.03 7.31 -18.35
N SER A 86 -6.45 6.13 -17.99
CA SER A 86 -7.72 5.52 -18.39
C SER A 86 -8.62 5.32 -17.18
N PHE A 87 -9.82 4.83 -17.38
CA PHE A 87 -10.74 4.60 -16.28
C PHE A 87 -11.64 3.37 -16.50
N VAL A 88 -12.16 2.86 -15.39
CA VAL A 88 -13.13 1.77 -15.34
C VAL A 88 -14.22 2.13 -14.32
N VAL A 89 -15.48 1.90 -14.68
CA VAL A 89 -16.62 1.94 -13.76
C VAL A 89 -17.05 0.52 -13.47
N LYS A 90 -17.21 0.18 -12.20
CA LYS A 90 -17.71 -1.13 -11.75
C LYS A 90 -18.93 -0.95 -10.87
N GLN A 91 -19.79 -1.95 -10.83
CA GLN A 91 -20.94 -1.98 -9.94
C GLN A 91 -20.73 -3.07 -8.89
N GLY A 92 -21.11 -2.80 -7.65
CA GLY A 92 -21.02 -3.79 -6.57
C GLY A 92 -20.51 -3.24 -5.26
N ASN A 93 -19.98 -4.12 -4.44
CA ASN A 93 -19.37 -3.76 -3.17
C ASN A 93 -17.96 -3.18 -3.40
N ILE A 94 -17.71 -1.97 -2.90
CA ILE A 94 -16.43 -1.29 -3.09
C ILE A 94 -15.23 -2.10 -2.58
N PHE A 95 -15.41 -2.88 -1.50
CA PHE A 95 -14.32 -3.65 -0.89
C PHE A 95 -13.88 -4.82 -1.76
N ASP A 96 -14.84 -5.46 -2.41
CA ASP A 96 -14.57 -6.61 -3.27
C ASP A 96 -14.06 -6.11 -4.63
N GLN A 97 -14.74 -5.10 -5.21
CA GLN A 97 -14.42 -4.62 -6.55
C GLN A 97 -13.02 -4.01 -6.67
N ILE A 98 -12.51 -3.29 -5.67
CA ILE A 98 -11.16 -2.73 -5.76
C ILE A 98 -10.12 -3.85 -5.76
N GLY A 99 -10.25 -4.85 -4.87
CA GLY A 99 -9.33 -5.98 -4.79
C GLY A 99 -9.38 -6.85 -6.05
N GLU A 100 -10.59 -7.22 -6.50
CA GLU A 100 -10.80 -8.00 -7.73
C GLU A 100 -10.20 -7.30 -8.95
N GLN A 101 -10.48 -5.99 -9.12
CA GLN A 101 -9.95 -5.25 -10.26
C GLN A 101 -8.44 -5.09 -10.20
N ALA A 102 -7.86 -4.90 -9.03
CA ALA A 102 -6.41 -4.86 -8.87
C ALA A 102 -5.75 -6.17 -9.34
N ASP A 103 -6.36 -7.32 -9.02
CA ASP A 103 -5.86 -8.63 -9.41
C ASP A 103 -6.18 -8.99 -10.89
N GLU A 104 -7.39 -8.70 -11.38
CA GLU A 104 -7.80 -8.93 -12.77
C GLU A 104 -6.94 -8.14 -13.77
N LEU A 105 -6.73 -6.85 -13.49
CA LEU A 105 -5.90 -5.96 -14.30
C LEU A 105 -4.41 -6.20 -14.09
N ASN A 106 -4.04 -7.08 -13.15
CA ASN A 106 -2.66 -7.39 -12.79
C ASN A 106 -1.85 -6.13 -12.48
N VAL A 107 -2.43 -5.15 -11.76
CA VAL A 107 -1.76 -3.85 -11.51
C VAL A 107 -0.48 -4.00 -10.68
N ALA A 108 0.47 -3.10 -10.89
CA ALA A 108 1.71 -3.08 -10.11
C ALA A 108 1.48 -2.63 -8.66
N LEU A 109 0.55 -1.70 -8.48
CA LEU A 109 0.32 -1.00 -7.22
C LEU A 109 -1.10 -0.43 -7.20
N VAL A 110 -1.72 -0.38 -6.04
CA VAL A 110 -2.94 0.40 -5.80
C VAL A 110 -2.57 1.62 -4.95
N VAL A 111 -2.95 2.81 -5.37
CA VAL A 111 -2.79 4.03 -4.58
C VAL A 111 -4.16 4.54 -4.21
N MET A 112 -4.46 4.58 -2.91
CA MET A 112 -5.78 4.97 -2.44
C MET A 112 -5.74 6.01 -1.33
N GLY A 113 -6.75 6.87 -1.31
CA GLY A 113 -6.94 7.86 -0.25
C GLY A 113 -7.70 7.29 0.94
N THR A 114 -7.35 7.74 2.13
CA THR A 114 -8.14 7.49 3.34
C THR A 114 -8.22 8.75 4.20
N HIS A 115 -9.31 8.88 4.95
CA HIS A 115 -9.41 9.93 5.96
C HIS A 115 -8.69 9.46 7.22
N GLY A 116 -7.83 10.32 7.79
CA GLY A 116 -7.19 10.07 9.09
C GLY A 116 -8.19 10.12 10.26
N VAL A 117 -7.72 9.87 11.47
CA VAL A 117 -8.52 9.79 12.72
C VAL A 117 -9.39 11.04 12.98
N LYS A 118 -9.05 12.19 12.39
CA LYS A 118 -9.77 13.47 12.61
C LYS A 118 -10.98 13.70 11.70
N GLY A 119 -11.34 12.78 10.83
CA GLY A 119 -12.60 12.83 10.07
C GLY A 119 -13.79 12.47 10.95
N MET A 120 -14.96 13.09 10.68
CA MET A 120 -16.19 13.04 11.50
C MET A 120 -16.81 11.63 11.67
N GLN A 121 -16.15 10.58 11.24
CA GLN A 121 -16.51 9.20 11.53
C GLN A 121 -15.25 8.48 12.00
N HIS A 122 -15.28 7.99 13.23
CA HIS A 122 -14.24 7.15 13.87
C HIS A 122 -13.99 5.81 13.14
N VAL A 123 -14.19 5.76 11.84
CA VAL A 123 -14.04 4.59 10.99
C VAL A 123 -13.00 4.89 9.94
N VAL A 124 -11.78 5.23 10.40
CA VAL A 124 -10.67 5.03 9.51
C VAL A 124 -10.61 3.54 9.27
N GLY A 125 -11.00 3.23 8.13
CA GLY A 125 -10.41 2.10 7.63
C GLY A 125 -11.01 0.74 7.85
N SER A 126 -12.11 0.49 8.53
CA SER A 126 -12.75 -0.83 8.32
C SER A 126 -13.03 -1.06 6.83
N LYS A 127 -13.34 0.00 6.12
CA LYS A 127 -13.55 -0.03 4.67
C LYS A 127 -12.23 -0.12 3.88
N ALA A 128 -11.29 0.80 4.07
CA ALA A 128 -10.00 0.76 3.38
C ALA A 128 -9.21 -0.51 3.73
N LEU A 129 -9.31 -0.96 4.97
CA LEU A 129 -8.63 -2.15 5.46
C LEU A 129 -9.16 -3.42 4.80
N ARG A 130 -10.48 -3.54 4.62
CA ARG A 130 -11.07 -4.69 3.88
C ARG A 130 -10.64 -4.73 2.42
N VAL A 131 -10.46 -3.59 1.79
CA VAL A 131 -9.91 -3.54 0.41
C VAL A 131 -8.50 -4.11 0.36
N ILE A 132 -7.64 -3.71 1.29
CA ILE A 132 -6.24 -4.15 1.34
C ILE A 132 -6.15 -5.66 1.52
N THR A 133 -7.00 -6.25 2.36
CA THR A 133 -6.97 -7.70 2.60
C THR A 133 -7.56 -8.55 1.47
N ASN A 134 -8.31 -7.94 0.55
CA ASN A 134 -8.96 -8.66 -0.55
C ASN A 134 -8.12 -8.74 -1.84
N SER A 135 -6.86 -8.33 -1.81
CA SER A 135 -5.98 -8.37 -2.99
C SER A 135 -4.58 -8.82 -2.63
N ASN A 136 -3.89 -9.42 -3.59
CA ASN A 136 -2.46 -9.76 -3.45
C ASN A 136 -1.53 -8.62 -3.89
N ARG A 137 -2.09 -7.47 -4.25
CA ARG A 137 -1.31 -6.32 -4.72
C ARG A 137 -0.87 -5.44 -3.56
N PRO A 138 0.28 -4.76 -3.67
CA PRO A 138 0.67 -3.75 -2.70
C PRO A 138 -0.27 -2.54 -2.76
N PHE A 139 -0.51 -1.92 -1.61
CA PHE A 139 -1.27 -0.68 -1.50
C PHE A 139 -0.40 0.43 -0.93
N VAL A 140 -0.47 1.62 -1.52
CA VAL A 140 0.00 2.85 -0.89
C VAL A 140 -1.24 3.64 -0.46
N VAL A 141 -1.39 3.77 0.84
CA VAL A 141 -2.51 4.50 1.46
C VAL A 141 -2.02 5.88 1.83
N VAL A 142 -2.71 6.89 1.32
CA VAL A 142 -2.36 8.29 1.53
C VAL A 142 -3.50 9.06 2.18
N GLN A 143 -3.16 10.17 2.83
CA GLN A 143 -4.10 11.12 3.39
C GLN A 143 -4.00 12.45 2.61
N LYS A 144 -3.95 13.60 3.29
CA LYS A 144 -3.90 14.91 2.65
C LYS A 144 -2.50 15.44 2.38
N LYS A 145 -1.47 14.85 3.00
CA LYS A 145 -0.08 15.29 2.80
C LYS A 145 0.40 14.95 1.41
N GLN A 146 0.98 15.91 0.72
CA GLN A 146 1.56 15.69 -0.61
C GLN A 146 2.88 14.90 -0.51
N MET A 147 3.17 14.11 -1.54
CA MET A 147 4.46 13.46 -1.68
C MET A 147 5.52 14.52 -1.95
N LYS A 148 6.66 14.41 -1.29
CA LYS A 148 7.80 15.31 -1.53
C LYS A 148 8.40 15.06 -2.92
N GLU A 149 9.04 16.08 -3.50
CA GLU A 149 9.63 15.99 -4.85
C GLU A 149 10.69 14.88 -4.97
N HIS A 150 11.41 14.61 -3.89
CA HIS A 150 12.44 13.58 -3.85
C HIS A 150 11.89 12.15 -3.68
N GLY A 151 10.57 12.01 -3.58
CA GLY A 151 9.90 10.71 -3.40
C GLY A 151 10.14 10.09 -2.02
N PHE A 152 10.38 8.79 -1.96
CA PHE A 152 10.51 8.02 -0.72
C PHE A 152 11.98 7.84 -0.31
N LYS A 153 12.62 8.89 0.18
CA LYS A 153 14.02 8.84 0.65
C LYS A 153 14.19 8.26 2.04
N ASN A 154 13.31 8.65 2.99
CA ASN A 154 13.34 8.13 4.36
C ASN A 154 12.17 7.16 4.53
N ILE A 155 12.46 5.87 4.65
CA ILE A 155 11.44 4.82 4.77
C ILE A 155 11.59 4.12 6.11
N VAL A 156 10.53 4.13 6.92
CA VAL A 156 10.51 3.39 8.18
C VAL A 156 10.05 1.95 7.93
N LEU A 157 10.83 1.00 8.45
CA LEU A 157 10.59 -0.44 8.40
C LEU A 157 10.39 -0.97 9.82
N PRO A 158 9.18 -1.00 10.36
CA PRO A 158 8.90 -1.64 11.64
C PRO A 158 9.16 -3.15 11.53
N ILE A 159 9.91 -3.72 12.45
CA ILE A 159 10.26 -5.15 12.50
C ILE A 159 9.77 -5.73 13.82
N ASP A 160 8.84 -6.68 13.74
CA ASP A 160 8.28 -7.46 14.82
C ASP A 160 8.87 -8.89 14.86
N PHE A 161 8.35 -9.73 15.74
CA PHE A 161 8.79 -11.12 15.89
C PHE A 161 8.27 -12.06 14.79
N SER A 162 7.30 -11.62 13.94
CA SER A 162 6.72 -12.47 12.91
C SER A 162 7.74 -12.80 11.81
N LYS A 163 7.65 -14.01 11.27
CA LYS A 163 8.51 -14.43 10.14
C LYS A 163 8.19 -13.67 8.85
N GLU A 164 6.96 -13.20 8.73
CA GLU A 164 6.43 -12.42 7.59
C GLU A 164 7.03 -11.01 7.56
N SER A 165 7.41 -10.46 8.72
CA SER A 165 7.98 -9.12 8.85
C SER A 165 9.18 -8.85 7.93
N LYS A 166 9.89 -9.90 7.52
CA LYS A 166 11.03 -9.82 6.58
C LYS A 166 10.63 -9.72 5.11
N GLN A 167 9.41 -10.08 4.74
CA GLN A 167 9.00 -10.14 3.33
C GLN A 167 8.99 -8.76 2.67
N LYS A 168 8.74 -7.69 3.44
CA LYS A 168 8.78 -6.31 2.95
C LYS A 168 10.17 -5.85 2.47
N LEU A 169 11.24 -6.53 2.89
CA LEU A 169 12.60 -6.16 2.48
C LEU A 169 12.83 -6.26 0.97
N VAL A 170 12.11 -7.14 0.28
CA VAL A 170 12.15 -7.23 -1.19
C VAL A 170 11.69 -5.90 -1.79
N TRP A 171 10.57 -5.35 -1.30
CA TRP A 171 10.06 -4.06 -1.74
C TRP A 171 10.96 -2.90 -1.32
N ALA A 172 11.55 -2.97 -0.13
CA ALA A 172 12.52 -1.98 0.31
C ALA A 172 13.68 -1.85 -0.69
N VAL A 173 14.24 -2.97 -1.15
CA VAL A 173 15.32 -2.97 -2.15
C VAL A 173 14.85 -2.37 -3.47
N GLU A 174 13.65 -2.72 -3.97
CA GLU A 174 13.13 -2.15 -5.21
C GLU A 174 12.91 -0.63 -5.10
N LEU A 175 12.37 -0.16 -3.97
CA LEU A 175 12.23 1.28 -3.71
C LEU A 175 13.59 1.98 -3.65
N SER A 176 14.61 1.34 -3.06
CA SER A 176 15.97 1.91 -2.98
C SER A 176 16.61 2.12 -4.34
N LYS A 177 16.39 1.20 -5.29
CA LYS A 177 16.92 1.34 -6.66
C LYS A 177 16.44 2.63 -7.36
N VAL A 178 15.26 3.09 -6.99
CA VAL A 178 14.59 4.23 -7.62
C VAL A 178 14.82 5.53 -6.83
N PHE A 179 14.67 5.46 -5.51
CA PHE A 179 14.69 6.65 -4.66
C PHE A 179 16.01 6.86 -3.92
N ASN A 180 16.95 5.90 -4.01
CA ASN A 180 18.16 5.89 -3.19
C ASN A 180 17.83 6.07 -1.70
N SER A 181 16.91 5.24 -1.20
CA SER A 181 16.31 5.38 0.12
C SER A 181 17.25 5.00 1.25
N THR A 182 17.10 5.69 2.38
CA THR A 182 17.63 5.26 3.68
C THR A 182 16.52 4.57 4.47
N PHE A 183 16.78 3.33 4.91
CA PHE A 183 15.82 2.57 5.69
C PHE A 183 16.04 2.74 7.18
N HIS A 184 14.99 3.13 7.87
CA HIS A 184 14.94 3.25 9.31
C HIS A 184 14.28 2.00 9.88
N ILE A 185 15.09 1.00 10.22
CA ILE A 185 14.60 -0.24 10.86
C ILE A 185 14.22 0.10 12.29
N LEU A 186 12.93 -0.02 12.61
CA LEU A 186 12.40 0.14 13.96
C LEU A 186 12.08 -1.23 14.55
N ALA A 187 12.86 -1.66 15.51
CA ALA A 187 12.70 -2.94 16.19
C ALA A 187 11.65 -2.85 17.28
N GLU A 188 10.65 -3.74 17.27
CA GLU A 188 9.65 -3.84 18.33
C GLU A 188 10.30 -4.25 19.66
N PHE A 189 9.81 -3.64 20.75
CA PHE A 189 10.22 -4.04 22.09
C PHE A 189 9.41 -5.24 22.55
N GLU A 190 10.10 -6.31 22.96
CA GLU A 190 9.51 -7.53 23.48
C GLU A 190 10.02 -7.87 24.87
N ASN A 191 9.11 -8.14 25.82
CA ASN A 191 9.48 -8.55 27.18
C ASN A 191 9.83 -10.04 27.27
N ASP A 192 9.21 -10.86 26.45
CA ASP A 192 9.43 -12.29 26.40
C ASP A 192 10.73 -12.61 25.67
N GLU A 193 11.53 -13.51 26.23
CA GLU A 193 12.84 -13.85 25.67
C GLU A 193 12.76 -14.52 24.29
N TYR A 194 11.72 -15.31 24.05
CA TYR A 194 11.54 -16.01 22.79
C TYR A 194 11.19 -15.04 21.66
N THR A 195 10.20 -14.14 21.89
CA THR A 195 9.80 -13.12 20.93
C THR A 195 10.91 -12.09 20.71
N SER A 196 11.61 -11.67 21.77
CA SER A 196 12.77 -10.79 21.67
C SER A 196 13.90 -11.39 20.82
N ARG A 197 14.19 -12.68 20.96
CA ARG A 197 15.15 -13.38 20.10
C ARG A 197 14.67 -13.40 18.64
N ALA A 198 13.37 -13.60 18.40
CA ALA A 198 12.81 -13.59 17.05
C ALA A 198 12.94 -12.22 16.38
N VAL A 199 12.64 -11.12 17.11
CA VAL A 199 12.88 -9.75 16.64
C VAL A 199 14.35 -9.54 16.26
N ASN A 200 15.27 -9.91 17.16
CA ASN A 200 16.72 -9.78 16.93
C ASN A 200 17.19 -10.56 15.70
N ASN A 201 16.68 -11.77 15.50
CA ASN A 201 16.96 -12.58 14.31
C ASN A 201 16.43 -11.90 13.03
N ASN A 202 15.23 -11.32 13.09
CA ASN A 202 14.64 -10.59 11.96
C ASN A 202 15.47 -9.34 11.62
N ILE A 203 15.95 -8.61 12.63
CA ILE A 203 16.85 -7.46 12.44
C ILE A 203 18.17 -7.88 11.82
N ALA A 204 18.80 -8.94 12.34
CA ALA A 204 20.05 -9.45 11.80
C ALA A 204 19.90 -9.83 10.33
N TYR A 205 18.80 -10.50 9.98
CA TYR A 205 18.47 -10.81 8.60
C TYR A 205 18.27 -9.55 7.76
N ALA A 206 17.50 -8.56 8.24
CA ALA A 206 17.26 -7.31 7.51
C ALA A 206 18.56 -6.56 7.23
N LYS A 207 19.46 -6.47 8.23
CA LYS A 207 20.79 -5.85 8.07
C LYS A 207 21.62 -6.54 6.99
N SER A 208 21.72 -7.88 7.03
CA SER A 208 22.47 -8.65 6.01
C SER A 208 21.84 -8.42 4.62
N TYR A 209 20.53 -8.59 4.51
CA TYR A 209 19.79 -8.48 3.25
C TYR A 209 19.94 -7.11 2.57
N LEU A 210 19.86 -6.03 3.35
CA LEU A 210 20.02 -4.66 2.87
C LEU A 210 21.49 -4.34 2.55
N SER A 211 22.44 -4.76 3.41
CA SER A 211 23.88 -4.55 3.18
C SER A 211 24.37 -5.23 1.90
N GLU A 212 23.98 -6.48 1.67
CA GLU A 212 24.34 -7.24 0.47
C GLU A 212 23.85 -6.58 -0.83
N ARG A 213 22.84 -5.69 -0.72
CA ARG A 213 22.24 -4.95 -1.84
C ARG A 213 22.59 -3.46 -1.86
N ASN A 214 23.61 -3.08 -1.08
CA ASN A 214 24.11 -1.71 -0.97
C ASN A 214 23.03 -0.68 -0.58
N CYS A 215 22.03 -1.10 0.20
CA CYS A 215 20.99 -0.20 0.72
C CYS A 215 21.45 0.46 2.02
N SER A 216 21.25 1.76 2.14
CA SER A 216 21.53 2.51 3.38
C SER A 216 20.47 2.21 4.43
N TYR A 217 20.89 1.96 5.67
CA TYR A 217 19.94 1.78 6.78
C TYR A 217 20.53 2.24 8.13
N VAL A 218 19.64 2.54 9.04
CA VAL A 218 19.89 2.72 10.48
C VAL A 218 18.95 1.82 11.27
N VAL A 219 19.33 1.43 12.49
CA VAL A 219 18.50 0.62 13.36
C VAL A 219 18.19 1.39 14.63
N HIS A 220 16.92 1.42 14.98
CA HIS A 220 16.41 1.96 16.23
C HIS A 220 15.58 0.89 16.95
N HIS A 221 15.66 0.84 18.26
CA HIS A 221 14.85 -0.05 19.09
C HIS A 221 13.75 0.77 19.75
N ALA A 222 12.51 0.35 19.56
CA ALA A 222 11.37 0.97 20.21
C ALA A 222 11.45 0.80 21.73
N GLU A 223 10.90 1.74 22.46
CA GLU A 223 10.74 1.63 23.89
C GLU A 223 9.56 0.71 24.24
N LYS A 224 9.47 0.37 25.53
CA LYS A 224 8.33 -0.39 26.03
C LYS A 224 7.05 0.43 25.92
N GLY A 225 6.10 0.00 25.11
CA GLY A 225 4.85 0.75 24.93
C GLY A 225 3.97 0.20 23.80
N ASP A 226 3.16 1.09 23.25
CA ASP A 226 2.33 0.82 22.07
C ASP A 226 3.18 0.99 20.80
N PHE A 227 3.51 -0.11 20.16
CA PHE A 227 4.38 -0.13 18.98
C PHE A 227 3.84 0.70 17.81
N SER A 228 2.52 0.84 17.69
CA SER A 228 1.94 1.71 16.65
C SER A 228 2.25 3.19 16.90
N LYS A 229 2.17 3.64 18.15
CA LYS A 229 2.53 5.00 18.54
C LYS A 229 4.02 5.26 18.37
N GLU A 230 4.87 4.33 18.82
CA GLU A 230 6.32 4.40 18.64
C GLU A 230 6.69 4.49 17.16
N THR A 231 6.04 3.68 16.30
CA THR A 231 6.24 3.71 14.85
C THR A 231 5.93 5.09 14.27
N ILE A 232 4.79 5.69 14.64
CA ILE A 232 4.36 7.00 14.11
C ILE A 232 5.26 8.12 14.64
N GLN A 233 5.62 8.10 15.92
CA GLN A 233 6.49 9.10 16.55
C GLN A 233 7.90 9.04 15.95
N TYR A 234 8.46 7.84 15.82
CA TYR A 234 9.78 7.67 15.20
C TYR A 234 9.76 8.09 13.73
N ALA A 235 8.76 7.67 12.95
CA ALA A 235 8.62 8.10 11.56
C ALA A 235 8.53 9.62 11.42
N SER A 236 7.82 10.28 12.34
CA SER A 236 7.75 11.74 12.38
C SER A 236 9.10 12.39 12.72
N SER A 237 9.85 11.80 13.66
CA SER A 237 11.14 12.34 14.12
C SER A 237 12.23 12.28 13.04
N VAL A 238 12.17 11.29 12.14
CA VAL A 238 13.12 11.13 11.02
C VAL A 238 12.61 11.76 9.72
N ASP A 239 11.49 12.50 9.78
CA ASP A 239 10.82 13.11 8.62
C ASP A 239 10.56 12.08 7.50
N ALA A 240 10.04 10.91 7.89
CA ALA A 240 9.78 9.81 6.99
C ALA A 240 8.83 10.18 5.84
N ASP A 241 9.14 9.65 4.67
CA ASP A 241 8.33 9.80 3.46
C ASP A 241 7.35 8.64 3.29
N LEU A 242 7.65 7.49 3.90
CA LEU A 242 6.86 6.27 3.81
C LEU A 242 7.06 5.41 5.06
N ILE A 243 6.00 4.75 5.51
CA ILE A 243 6.07 3.62 6.45
C ILE A 243 5.70 2.36 5.66
N LEU A 244 6.54 1.33 5.70
CA LEU A 244 6.32 0.08 4.98
C LEU A 244 6.00 -1.06 5.96
N ILE A 245 4.76 -1.55 5.94
CA ILE A 245 4.27 -2.57 6.86
C ILE A 245 3.79 -3.83 6.13
N MET A 246 3.72 -4.93 6.87
CA MET A 246 3.00 -6.14 6.46
C MET A 246 1.62 -6.16 7.11
N THR A 247 0.63 -6.74 6.43
CA THR A 247 -0.61 -7.17 7.07
C THR A 247 -0.39 -8.53 7.74
N ASN A 248 -1.27 -8.91 8.64
CA ASN A 248 -1.23 -10.23 9.26
C ASN A 248 -2.05 -11.25 8.45
N GLN A 249 -1.75 -12.53 8.64
CA GLN A 249 -2.51 -13.63 8.08
C GLN A 249 -3.32 -14.31 9.18
N SER A 250 -4.55 -14.74 8.87
CA SER A 250 -5.36 -15.51 9.83
C SER A 250 -4.68 -16.84 10.18
N LYS A 251 -5.00 -17.39 11.35
CA LYS A 251 -4.45 -18.69 11.77
C LYS A 251 -4.78 -19.81 10.77
N ASP A 252 -5.87 -19.69 10.04
CA ASP A 252 -6.30 -20.66 9.04
C ASP A 252 -5.66 -20.44 7.65
N LEU A 253 -4.74 -19.47 7.54
CA LEU A 253 -4.00 -19.11 6.31
C LEU A 253 -4.91 -18.79 5.10
N THR A 254 -6.19 -18.52 5.32
CA THR A 254 -7.18 -18.30 4.25
C THR A 254 -7.52 -16.84 4.04
N GLU A 255 -7.35 -16.00 5.08
CA GLU A 255 -7.71 -14.58 5.03
C GLU A 255 -6.59 -13.71 5.62
N PHE A 256 -6.41 -12.53 5.06
CA PHE A 256 -5.54 -11.52 5.65
C PHE A 256 -6.32 -10.73 6.71
N ILE A 257 -5.65 -10.41 7.81
CA ILE A 257 -6.24 -9.67 8.92
C ILE A 257 -5.45 -8.39 9.12
N ILE A 258 -6.18 -7.31 9.37
CA ILE A 258 -5.60 -6.05 9.81
C ILE A 258 -5.92 -5.85 11.27
N GLY A 259 -4.89 -5.91 12.09
CA GLY A 259 -4.96 -5.70 13.52
C GLY A 259 -4.99 -4.23 13.92
N PRO A 260 -5.10 -3.95 15.23
CA PRO A 260 -5.06 -2.58 15.75
C PRO A 260 -3.77 -1.83 15.40
N TYR A 261 -2.65 -2.51 15.31
CA TYR A 261 -1.37 -1.94 14.92
C TYR A 261 -1.43 -1.32 13.52
N GLU A 262 -1.79 -2.12 12.51
CA GLU A 262 -1.87 -1.67 11.13
C GLU A 262 -2.93 -0.57 10.96
N GLN A 263 -4.07 -0.69 11.65
CA GLN A 263 -5.12 0.32 11.64
C GLN A 263 -4.59 1.68 12.09
N ASN A 264 -3.89 1.72 13.23
CA ASN A 264 -3.34 2.94 13.80
C ASN A 264 -2.26 3.54 12.88
N VAL A 265 -1.37 2.70 12.33
CA VAL A 265 -0.30 3.17 11.44
C VAL A 265 -0.87 3.72 10.15
N ILE A 266 -1.84 3.05 9.52
CA ILE A 266 -2.49 3.53 8.28
C ILE A 266 -3.22 4.86 8.52
N ALA A 267 -3.81 5.01 9.70
CA ALA A 267 -4.59 6.19 10.08
C ALA A 267 -3.75 7.32 10.69
N ASN A 268 -2.43 7.24 10.68
CA ASN A 268 -1.53 8.09 11.43
C ASN A 268 -1.79 9.60 11.29
N ASP A 269 -1.78 10.31 12.42
CA ASP A 269 -2.00 11.77 12.47
C ASP A 269 -0.91 12.58 11.77
N ALA A 270 0.27 12.02 11.59
CA ALA A 270 1.38 12.64 10.85
C ALA A 270 1.16 12.65 9.34
N GLN A 271 0.11 11.96 8.88
CA GLN A 271 -0.28 11.83 7.47
C GLN A 271 0.87 11.29 6.58
N ILE A 272 1.74 10.48 7.16
CA ILE A 272 2.82 9.82 6.43
C ILE A 272 2.19 8.72 5.57
N PRO A 273 2.47 8.65 4.27
CA PRO A 273 2.02 7.56 3.41
C PRO A 273 2.41 6.19 3.99
N VAL A 274 1.52 5.22 3.86
CA VAL A 274 1.76 3.85 4.35
C VAL A 274 1.65 2.88 3.19
N MET A 275 2.72 2.15 2.92
CA MET A 275 2.69 1.03 1.99
C MET A 275 2.40 -0.26 2.77
N THR A 276 1.37 -0.97 2.36
CA THR A 276 0.96 -2.23 2.96
C THR A 276 1.16 -3.39 2.00
N LEU A 277 1.66 -4.48 2.52
CA LEU A 277 1.91 -5.71 1.78
C LEU A 277 1.23 -6.88 2.47
N ASN A 278 0.55 -7.72 1.70
CA ASN A 278 0.02 -8.96 2.22
C ASN A 278 1.10 -10.05 2.20
N PRO A 279 1.19 -10.88 3.25
CA PRO A 279 2.14 -11.99 3.28
C PRO A 279 1.91 -12.96 2.12
N VAL A 280 2.97 -13.46 1.54
CA VAL A 280 2.91 -14.52 0.52
C VAL A 280 3.56 -15.79 1.07
N ASP A 281 3.10 -16.95 0.59
CA ASP A 281 3.70 -18.22 0.98
C ASP A 281 5.18 -18.25 0.56
N THR A 282 6.06 -18.47 1.53
CA THR A 282 7.52 -18.48 1.33
C THR A 282 8.01 -19.60 0.42
N MET A 283 7.22 -20.65 0.20
CA MET A 283 7.54 -21.67 -0.80
C MET A 283 7.50 -21.12 -2.24
N ILE A 284 6.62 -20.16 -2.49
CA ILE A 284 6.50 -19.47 -3.80
C ILE A 284 7.63 -18.45 -3.97
N ALA A 285 8.07 -17.84 -2.86
CA ALA A 285 9.13 -16.82 -2.85
C ALA A 285 10.54 -17.38 -3.17
N LYS A 286 10.78 -18.67 -2.93
CA LYS A 286 12.10 -19.30 -3.18
C LYS A 286 12.50 -19.37 -4.65
N ASN A 287 11.58 -19.22 -5.59
CA ASN A 287 11.86 -19.27 -7.02
C ASN A 287 12.32 -17.93 -7.64
N GLY A 288 12.69 -16.95 -6.84
CA GLY A 288 13.49 -15.79 -7.26
C GLY A 288 12.81 -14.74 -8.15
N HIS A 289 11.51 -14.86 -8.44
CA HIS A 289 10.83 -14.02 -9.43
C HIS A 289 9.60 -13.29 -8.87
N LEU A 290 9.63 -12.89 -7.59
CA LEU A 290 8.44 -12.29 -6.97
C LEU A 290 8.09 -10.90 -7.50
N PHE A 291 9.07 -10.10 -7.93
CA PHE A 291 8.82 -8.72 -8.36
C PHE A 291 9.90 -8.29 -9.39
N ASN A 292 9.52 -8.26 -10.64
CA ASN A 292 10.35 -7.66 -11.68
C ASN A 292 9.75 -6.28 -12.03
N PHE A 293 10.28 -5.23 -11.41
CA PHE A 293 10.12 -3.88 -11.93
C PHE A 293 11.05 -3.79 -13.12
N GLY A 294 10.53 -3.98 -14.34
CA GLY A 294 11.27 -4.07 -15.58
C GLY A 294 12.64 -3.38 -15.60
N ASN A 295 13.59 -3.95 -16.30
CA ASN A 295 14.95 -3.40 -16.45
C ASN A 295 14.88 -1.90 -16.76
N TYR A 296 15.46 -1.09 -15.88
CA TYR A 296 15.78 0.32 -16.14
C TYR A 296 17.15 0.40 -16.82
#